data_6dc66e558c0893ea89f1a3fe19603e79
#
_entry.id   6dc66e558c0893ea89f1a3fe19603e79
#
_cell.length_a   1.000
_cell.length_b   1.000
_cell.length_c   1.000
_cell.angle_alpha   90.00
_cell.angle_beta   90.00
_cell.angle_gamma   90.00
#
_symmetry.space_group_name_H-M   'P 1'
#
loop_
_entity.id
_entity.type
_entity.pdbx_description
1 polymer ?
#
loop_
_entity_poly.entity_id
_entity_poly.type
_entity_poly.pdbx_seq_one_letter_code
_entity_poly.pdbx_strand_id
1 'polypeptide(L)'
;MTKLYGLKNCDTCRKAMKSLGEVVFVDVRQEGVPDLVLEKAFEQFKDALLNRKSTKWRNLSEEDRAQAPLVLLKAHPTLMKRPLIDRDGVYYLGWSKDVQAALL
;
A
#
# COMPACT_ATOMS: atom_id res chain seq x y z
N MET A 1 -5.87 -13.81 -9.96
CA MET A 1 -6.18 -12.39 -10.17
C MET A 1 -5.21 -11.53 -9.36
N THR A 2 -4.75 -10.45 -9.94
CA THR A 2 -3.83 -9.53 -9.28
C THR A 2 -4.54 -8.21 -9.01
N LYS A 3 -4.52 -7.76 -7.75
CA LYS A 3 -5.05 -6.45 -7.36
C LYS A 3 -3.88 -5.56 -6.94
N LEU A 4 -3.93 -4.30 -7.33
CA LEU A 4 -2.91 -3.33 -6.96
C LEU A 4 -3.59 -2.16 -6.24
N TYR A 5 -3.24 -1.99 -4.98
CA TYR A 5 -3.71 -0.88 -4.15
C TYR A 5 -2.71 0.26 -4.23
N GLY A 6 -3.13 1.37 -4.77
CA GLY A 6 -2.21 2.49 -4.98
C GLY A 6 -2.92 3.78 -5.32
N LEU A 7 -2.19 4.69 -5.98
CA LEU A 7 -2.71 5.97 -6.43
C LEU A 7 -2.43 6.16 -7.92
N LYS A 8 -3.33 6.82 -8.62
CA LYS A 8 -3.19 7.10 -10.05
C LYS A 8 -1.99 7.97 -10.37
N ASN A 9 -1.65 8.89 -9.48
CA ASN A 9 -0.54 9.82 -9.65
C ASN A 9 0.77 9.35 -9.00
N CYS A 10 0.86 8.09 -8.65
CA CYS A 10 2.08 7.51 -8.09
C CYS A 10 2.89 6.85 -9.20
N ASP A 11 4.11 7.34 -9.44
CA ASP A 11 4.98 6.81 -10.51
C ASP A 11 5.30 5.33 -10.33
N THR A 12 5.57 4.92 -9.09
CA THR A 12 5.85 3.52 -8.78
C THR A 12 4.66 2.63 -9.09
N CYS A 13 3.45 3.08 -8.76
CA CYS A 13 2.23 2.35 -9.06
C CYS A 13 2.02 2.21 -10.57
N ARG A 14 2.27 3.29 -11.33
CA ARG A 14 2.16 3.27 -12.79
C ARG A 14 3.14 2.30 -13.42
N LYS A 15 4.39 2.30 -12.95
CA LYS A 15 5.41 1.37 -13.44
C LYS A 15 5.03 -0.07 -13.17
N ALA A 16 4.53 -0.35 -11.98
CA ALA A 16 4.08 -1.69 -11.61
C ALA A 16 2.92 -2.15 -12.50
N MET A 17 1.92 -1.30 -12.68
CA MET A 17 0.76 -1.63 -13.51
C MET A 17 1.14 -1.90 -14.96
N LYS A 18 2.04 -1.09 -15.51
CA LYS A 18 2.52 -1.25 -16.88
C LYS A 18 3.25 -2.58 -17.06
N SER A 19 4.08 -2.94 -16.10
CA SER A 19 4.86 -4.18 -16.16
C SER A 19 4.02 -5.43 -15.94
N LEU A 20 3.03 -5.34 -15.06
CA LEU A 20 2.16 -6.49 -14.73
C LEU A 20 1.10 -6.75 -15.79
N GLY A 21 0.68 -5.73 -16.52
CA GLY A 21 -0.38 -5.85 -17.53
C GLY A 21 -1.76 -5.89 -16.91
N GLU A 22 -2.35 -7.08 -16.81
CA GLU A 22 -3.69 -7.22 -16.25
C GLU A 22 -3.68 -7.16 -14.73
N VAL A 23 -4.19 -6.05 -14.19
CA VAL A 23 -4.38 -5.89 -12.75
C VAL A 23 -5.71 -5.19 -12.50
N VAL A 24 -6.30 -5.47 -11.34
CA VAL A 24 -7.43 -4.69 -10.83
C VAL A 24 -6.83 -3.56 -10.00
N PHE A 25 -6.96 -2.34 -10.48
CA PHE A 25 -6.44 -1.18 -9.77
C PHE A 25 -7.46 -0.69 -8.74
N VAL A 26 -7.01 -0.50 -7.50
CA VAL A 26 -7.82 0.06 -6.41
C VAL A 26 -7.18 1.36 -5.97
N ASP A 27 -7.89 2.48 -6.17
CA ASP A 27 -7.43 3.80 -5.72
C ASP A 27 -7.70 3.94 -4.23
N VAL A 28 -6.65 3.88 -3.42
CA VAL A 28 -6.79 3.88 -1.96
C VAL A 28 -7.31 5.21 -1.41
N ARG A 29 -7.16 6.31 -2.16
CA ARG A 29 -7.69 7.60 -1.75
C ARG A 29 -9.20 7.64 -1.87
N GLN A 30 -9.76 7.05 -2.91
CA GLN A 30 -11.19 7.07 -3.17
C GLN A 30 -11.92 5.90 -2.51
N GLU A 31 -11.33 4.71 -2.57
CA GLU A 31 -11.99 3.49 -2.12
C GLU A 31 -11.50 3.00 -0.76
N GLY A 32 -10.33 3.49 -0.32
CA GLY A 32 -9.68 2.97 0.86
C GLY A 32 -9.11 1.59 0.62
N VAL A 33 -8.75 0.91 1.70
CA VAL A 33 -8.28 -0.48 1.66
C VAL A 33 -9.16 -1.27 2.62
N PRO A 34 -9.69 -2.42 2.22
CA PRO A 34 -10.52 -3.23 3.11
C PRO A 34 -9.76 -3.56 4.40
N ASP A 35 -10.46 -3.51 5.54
CA ASP A 35 -9.82 -3.75 6.85
C ASP A 35 -9.09 -5.08 6.89
N LEU A 36 -9.67 -6.12 6.34
CA LEU A 36 -9.04 -7.45 6.32
C LEU A 36 -7.72 -7.45 5.54
N VAL A 37 -7.67 -6.70 4.43
CA VAL A 37 -6.45 -6.57 3.63
C VAL A 37 -5.37 -5.85 4.42
N LEU A 38 -5.72 -4.73 5.08
CA LEU A 38 -4.79 -4.00 5.93
C LEU A 38 -4.26 -4.86 7.07
N GLU A 39 -5.12 -5.62 7.73
CA GLU A 39 -4.75 -6.47 8.84
C GLU A 39 -3.78 -7.56 8.40
N LYS A 40 -4.06 -8.22 7.30
CA LYS A 40 -3.17 -9.26 6.74
C LYS A 40 -1.85 -8.70 6.26
N ALA A 41 -1.88 -7.56 5.56
CA ALA A 41 -0.67 -6.91 5.08
C ALA A 41 0.18 -6.43 6.25
N PHE A 42 -0.44 -5.87 7.29
CA PHE A 42 0.28 -5.43 8.47
C PHE A 42 0.90 -6.61 9.23
N GLU A 43 0.21 -7.72 9.29
CA GLU A 43 0.73 -8.94 9.90
C GLU A 43 2.02 -9.40 9.19
N GLN A 44 2.05 -9.27 7.86
CA GLN A 44 3.21 -9.68 7.05
C GLN A 44 4.34 -8.65 7.07
N PHE A 45 4.02 -7.37 6.87
CA PHE A 45 5.02 -6.32 6.64
C PHE A 45 5.30 -5.45 7.87
N LYS A 46 4.44 -5.48 8.88
CA LYS A 46 4.59 -4.70 10.11
C LYS A 46 4.78 -3.21 9.78
N ASP A 47 5.75 -2.55 10.42
CA ASP A 47 6.02 -1.12 10.24
C ASP A 47 6.37 -0.73 8.81
N ALA A 48 6.85 -1.66 8.00
CA ALA A 48 7.19 -1.35 6.62
C ALA A 48 5.96 -0.93 5.79
N LEU A 49 4.76 -1.32 6.23
CA LEU A 49 3.52 -0.94 5.54
C LEU A 49 3.19 0.55 5.69
N LEU A 50 3.69 1.19 6.75
CA LEU A 50 3.43 2.60 7.03
C LEU A 50 4.55 3.47 6.47
N ASN A 51 4.21 4.40 5.58
CA ASN A 51 5.18 5.31 4.98
C ASN A 51 5.32 6.59 5.79
N ARG A 52 6.32 6.64 6.67
CA ARG A 52 6.61 7.81 7.50
C ARG A 52 7.34 8.93 6.76
N LYS A 53 7.67 8.74 5.49
CA LYS A 53 8.32 9.77 4.66
C LYS A 53 7.32 10.54 3.82
N SER A 54 6.04 10.19 3.87
CA SER A 54 5.01 10.84 3.07
C SER A 54 4.65 12.23 3.60
N THR A 55 4.13 13.07 2.71
CA THR A 55 3.59 14.38 3.08
C THR A 55 2.43 14.24 4.07
N LYS A 56 1.60 13.22 3.89
CA LYS A 56 0.49 12.96 4.79
C LYS A 56 0.96 12.73 6.22
N TRP A 57 2.03 11.96 6.40
CA TRP A 57 2.61 11.72 7.72
C TRP A 57 3.11 13.02 8.35
N ARG A 58 3.81 13.86 7.57
CA ARG A 58 4.34 15.14 8.07
C ARG A 58 3.24 16.08 8.52
N ASN A 59 2.07 16.00 7.91
CA ASN A 59 0.93 16.88 8.22
C ASN A 59 0.10 16.39 9.40
N LEU A 60 0.40 15.19 9.94
CA LEU A 60 -0.28 14.69 11.13
C LEU A 60 0.25 15.37 12.39
N SER A 61 -0.64 15.55 13.37
CA SER A 61 -0.24 16.02 14.69
C SER A 61 0.58 14.97 15.42
N GLU A 62 1.28 15.38 16.49
CA GLU A 62 2.03 14.43 17.31
C GLU A 62 1.11 13.39 17.95
N GLU A 63 -0.10 13.80 18.35
CA GLU A 63 -1.10 12.89 18.90
C GLU A 63 -1.49 11.82 17.88
N ASP A 64 -1.72 12.24 16.63
CA ASP A 64 -2.09 11.31 15.58
C ASP A 64 -0.97 10.33 15.28
N ARG A 65 0.29 10.83 15.21
CA ARG A 65 1.45 9.97 14.95
C ARG A 65 1.69 8.95 16.06
N ALA A 66 1.23 9.23 17.27
CA ALA A 66 1.39 8.34 18.40
C ALA A 66 0.42 7.14 18.37
N GLN A 67 -0.58 7.18 17.51
CA GLN A 67 -1.54 6.08 17.39
C GLN A 67 -0.89 4.82 16.80
N ALA A 68 -1.50 3.67 17.08
CA ALA A 68 -1.02 2.41 16.52
C ALA A 68 -1.03 2.45 14.99
N PRO A 69 -0.02 1.87 14.32
CA PRO A 69 0.07 1.91 12.85
C PRO A 69 -1.18 1.43 12.13
N LEU A 70 -1.81 0.36 12.60
CA LEU A 70 -3.01 -0.16 11.95
C LEU A 70 -4.18 0.82 12.04
N VAL A 71 -4.32 1.49 13.18
CA VAL A 71 -5.34 2.54 13.38
C VAL A 71 -5.11 3.69 12.39
N LEU A 72 -3.86 4.11 12.25
CA LEU A 72 -3.49 5.18 11.31
C LEU A 72 -3.79 4.78 9.86
N LEU A 73 -3.47 3.56 9.48
CA LEU A 73 -3.71 3.07 8.13
C LEU A 73 -5.19 2.99 7.79
N LYS A 74 -6.03 2.62 8.76
CA LYS A 74 -7.48 2.58 8.56
C LYS A 74 -8.06 3.98 8.41
N ALA A 75 -7.58 4.93 9.22
CA ALA A 75 -8.04 6.32 9.18
C ALA A 75 -7.47 7.08 7.97
N HIS A 76 -6.25 6.77 7.57
CA HIS A 76 -5.52 7.47 6.50
C HIS A 76 -4.89 6.46 5.54
N PRO A 77 -5.67 5.89 4.61
CA PRO A 77 -5.15 4.86 3.68
C PRO A 77 -3.95 5.31 2.85
N THR A 78 -3.81 6.62 2.60
CA THR A 78 -2.68 7.15 1.83
C THR A 78 -1.34 7.10 2.59
N LEU A 79 -1.37 6.76 3.89
CA LEU A 79 -0.14 6.48 4.64
C LEU A 79 0.46 5.12 4.31
N MET A 80 -0.32 4.24 3.70
CA MET A 80 0.18 2.94 3.30
C MET A 80 1.26 3.08 2.22
N LYS A 81 2.36 2.35 2.37
CA LYS A 81 3.38 2.27 1.33
C LYS A 81 2.77 1.66 0.08
N ARG A 82 3.07 2.23 -1.09
CA ARG A 82 2.46 1.86 -2.36
C ARG A 82 3.50 1.38 -3.36
N PRO A 83 3.13 0.51 -4.26
CA PRO A 83 1.87 -0.24 -4.29
C PRO A 83 1.85 -1.40 -3.30
N LEU A 84 0.66 -1.76 -2.83
CA LEU A 84 0.43 -3.04 -2.17
C LEU A 84 -0.21 -3.94 -3.21
N ILE A 85 0.42 -5.06 -3.51
CA ILE A 85 -0.03 -5.95 -4.56
C ILE A 85 -0.50 -7.26 -3.96
N ASP A 86 -1.71 -7.67 -4.32
CA ASP A 86 -2.31 -8.93 -3.91
C ASP A 86 -2.40 -9.82 -5.14
N ARG A 87 -1.58 -10.87 -5.20
CA ARG A 87 -1.69 -11.88 -6.25
C ARG A 87 -2.18 -13.18 -5.61
N ASP A 88 -3.45 -13.48 -5.86
CA ASP A 88 -4.10 -14.71 -5.41
C ASP A 88 -3.91 -14.96 -3.90
N GLY A 89 -4.02 -13.91 -3.11
CA GLY A 89 -3.89 -13.97 -1.66
C GLY A 89 -2.50 -13.78 -1.10
N VAL A 90 -1.49 -13.65 -1.96
CA VAL A 90 -0.11 -13.39 -1.55
C VAL A 90 0.19 -11.91 -1.73
N TYR A 91 0.66 -11.25 -0.68
CA TYR A 91 0.90 -9.81 -0.69
C TYR A 91 2.36 -9.47 -0.96
N TYR A 92 2.55 -8.42 -1.76
CA TYR A 92 3.86 -7.86 -2.08
C TYR A 92 3.80 -6.35 -1.86
N LEU A 93 4.86 -5.77 -1.30
CA LEU A 93 4.90 -4.35 -0.96
C LEU A 93 5.98 -3.63 -1.74
N GLY A 94 5.59 -2.56 -2.44
CA GLY A 94 6.49 -1.77 -3.26
C GLY A 94 6.75 -2.39 -4.62
N TRP A 95 7.73 -1.85 -5.34
CA TRP A 95 8.10 -2.32 -6.67
C TRP A 95 9.61 -2.46 -6.76
N SER A 96 10.22 -3.13 -5.77
CA SER A 96 11.64 -3.42 -5.73
C SER A 96 12.00 -4.52 -6.72
N LYS A 97 13.29 -4.72 -6.91
CA LYS A 97 13.78 -5.81 -7.75
C LYS A 97 13.29 -7.17 -7.27
N ASP A 98 13.21 -7.36 -5.96
CA ASP A 98 12.73 -8.62 -5.37
C ASP A 98 11.26 -8.86 -5.70
N VAL A 99 10.43 -7.82 -5.59
CA VAL A 99 9.01 -7.91 -5.94
C VAL A 99 8.86 -8.18 -7.44
N GLN A 100 9.62 -7.48 -8.27
CA GLN A 100 9.60 -7.71 -9.72
C GLN A 100 9.98 -9.14 -10.07
N ALA A 101 11.01 -9.66 -9.43
CA ALA A 101 11.45 -11.04 -9.67
C ALA A 101 10.38 -12.06 -9.30
N ALA A 102 9.61 -11.78 -8.24
CA ALA A 102 8.54 -12.67 -7.80
C ALA A 102 7.32 -12.63 -8.72
N LEU A 103 7.02 -11.48 -9.33
CA LEU A 103 5.78 -11.27 -10.08
C LEU A 103 5.96 -11.31 -11.60
N LEU A 104 7.16 -11.11 -12.08
CA LEU A 104 7.48 -11.13 -13.51
C LEU A 104 8.29 -12.40 -13.89
#